data_b203e37c3e3b1e788113f36e7f9ecebf
#
_entry.id   b203e37c3e3b1e788113f36e7f9ecebf
#
_cell.length_a   1.000
_cell.length_b   1.000
_cell.length_c   1.000
_cell.angle_alpha   90.00
_cell.angle_beta   90.00
_cell.angle_gamma   90.00
#
_symmetry.space_group_name_H-M   'P 1'
#
loop_
_entity.id
_entity.type
_entity.pdbx_description
1 polymer ?
#
loop_
_entity_poly.entity_id
_entity_poly.type
_entity_poly.pdbx_seq_one_letter_code
_entity_poly.pdbx_strand_id
1 'polypeptide(L)'
;AQFGNANAGVFDLQLRDGNNNKREYTAQMGLSGLELGAEGYFAKDSKASYLVDYRYSVPGLLQKAGIITGTGSAIPQYQDLSFKISIPTRNAGKFTIFGIGGLSNISFRGNIADTQNFYNDPYKNLDFKSNSGVTGITNTYFINKSLSNKVTLAVSGQQIQTIQDSLDDSRNAFPNYREHTNEGKYTITDNI
;
A
#
# COMPACT_ATOMS: atom_id res chain seq x y z
N ALA A 1 17.79 -14.51 15.88
CA ALA A 1 16.73 -13.49 15.90
C ALA A 1 16.10 -13.40 14.51
N GLN A 2 14.81 -13.66 14.41
CA GLN A 2 14.09 -13.68 13.14
C GLN A 2 14.06 -12.29 12.44
N PHE A 3 14.13 -11.23 13.25
CA PHE A 3 14.11 -9.84 12.79
C PHE A 3 15.42 -9.16 13.19
N GLY A 4 16.38 -9.09 12.26
CA GLY A 4 17.62 -8.34 12.45
C GLY A 4 17.44 -6.86 12.12
N ASN A 5 18.31 -6.01 12.71
CA ASN A 5 18.34 -4.56 12.48
C ASN A 5 17.06 -3.78 12.87
N ALA A 6 16.24 -4.32 13.76
CA ALA A 6 15.09 -3.60 14.30
C ALA A 6 15.52 -2.88 15.60
N ASN A 7 15.53 -1.55 15.55
CA ASN A 7 15.85 -0.71 16.73
C ASN A 7 14.61 -0.32 17.53
N ALA A 8 13.42 -0.71 17.06
CA ALA A 8 12.12 -0.40 17.66
C ALA A 8 11.17 -1.62 17.53
N GLY A 9 9.88 -1.40 17.52
CA GLY A 9 8.89 -2.46 17.29
C GLY A 9 8.92 -3.03 15.87
N VAL A 10 8.49 -4.28 15.73
CA VAL A 10 8.34 -4.96 14.44
C VAL A 10 6.86 -5.25 14.21
N PHE A 11 6.36 -4.90 13.03
CA PHE A 11 5.06 -5.33 12.53
C PHE A 11 5.27 -6.46 11.53
N ASP A 12 4.89 -7.68 11.88
CA ASP A 12 4.89 -8.83 10.97
C ASP A 12 3.53 -8.93 10.27
N LEU A 13 3.47 -8.57 9.00
CA LEU A 13 2.27 -8.63 8.18
C LEU A 13 2.27 -9.89 7.34
N GLN A 14 1.28 -10.73 7.54
CA GLN A 14 1.13 -11.98 6.80
C GLN A 14 -0.16 -12.00 5.99
N LEU A 15 -0.05 -11.99 4.67
CA LEU A 15 -1.20 -12.24 3.81
C LEU A 15 -1.61 -13.71 3.93
N ARG A 16 -2.92 -13.97 4.16
CA ARG A 16 -3.46 -15.33 4.14
C ARG A 16 -3.42 -15.93 2.73
N ASP A 17 -3.50 -17.22 2.61
CA ASP A 17 -3.70 -17.86 1.32
C ASP A 17 -5.14 -17.62 0.83
N GLY A 18 -5.32 -17.57 -0.49
CA GLY A 18 -6.64 -17.55 -1.11
C GLY A 18 -7.38 -18.88 -0.91
N ASN A 19 -8.71 -18.84 -0.99
CA ASN A 19 -9.54 -20.01 -0.84
C ASN A 19 -9.28 -21.02 -1.99
N ASN A 20 -8.84 -22.21 -1.70
CA ASN A 20 -8.56 -23.25 -2.68
C ASN A 20 -9.75 -24.19 -2.97
N ASN A 21 -10.91 -23.98 -2.31
CA ASN A 21 -12.11 -24.78 -2.49
C ASN A 21 -13.17 -24.09 -3.34
N LYS A 22 -13.25 -22.77 -3.27
CA LYS A 22 -14.23 -21.97 -4.02
C LYS A 22 -13.63 -20.63 -4.47
N ARG A 23 -14.24 -20.02 -5.47
CA ARG A 23 -13.96 -18.64 -5.87
C ARG A 23 -14.90 -17.71 -5.15
N GLU A 24 -14.37 -16.66 -4.59
CA GLU A 24 -15.13 -15.65 -3.86
C GLU A 24 -14.75 -14.26 -4.37
N TYR A 25 -15.73 -13.39 -4.39
CA TYR A 25 -15.57 -12.00 -4.82
C TYR A 25 -16.17 -11.10 -3.76
N THR A 26 -15.47 -10.05 -3.44
CA THR A 26 -15.90 -9.04 -2.46
C THR A 26 -15.99 -7.69 -3.16
N ALA A 27 -17.06 -6.98 -2.96
CA ALA A 27 -17.18 -5.58 -3.32
C ALA A 27 -17.84 -4.86 -2.14
N GLN A 28 -17.14 -3.88 -1.60
CA GLN A 28 -17.67 -3.08 -0.49
C GLN A 28 -17.34 -1.61 -0.68
N MET A 29 -18.23 -0.76 -0.20
CA MET A 29 -18.05 0.69 -0.19
C MET A 29 -18.30 1.19 1.23
N GLY A 30 -17.39 2.00 1.73
CA GLY A 30 -17.47 2.63 3.04
C GLY A 30 -16.83 4.01 3.03
N LEU A 31 -16.78 4.64 4.19
CA LEU A 31 -16.12 5.95 4.34
C LEU A 31 -14.63 5.90 4.01
N SER A 32 -14.00 4.76 4.22
CA SER A 32 -12.57 4.55 3.97
C SER A 32 -12.23 4.26 2.52
N GLY A 33 -13.18 3.81 1.68
CA GLY A 33 -12.88 3.49 0.30
C GLY A 33 -13.90 2.58 -0.37
N LEU A 34 -13.69 2.40 -1.67
CA LEU A 34 -14.23 1.31 -2.47
C LEU A 34 -13.19 0.19 -2.46
N GLU A 35 -13.58 -1.01 -2.06
CA GLU A 35 -12.74 -2.20 -2.02
C GLU A 35 -13.31 -3.28 -2.92
N LEU A 36 -12.43 -3.88 -3.71
CA LEU A 36 -12.74 -4.97 -4.62
C LEU A 36 -11.75 -6.11 -4.35
N GLY A 37 -12.28 -7.25 -3.94
CA GLY A 37 -11.49 -8.44 -3.64
C GLY A 37 -11.89 -9.63 -4.50
N ALA A 38 -10.93 -10.48 -4.81
CA ALA A 38 -11.17 -11.76 -5.44
C ALA A 38 -10.20 -12.81 -4.90
N GLU A 39 -10.70 -13.98 -4.61
CA GLU A 39 -9.87 -15.11 -4.21
C GLU A 39 -10.40 -16.41 -4.78
N GLY A 40 -9.55 -17.40 -4.88
CA GLY A 40 -9.99 -18.71 -5.35
C GLY A 40 -8.86 -19.60 -5.84
N TYR A 41 -9.25 -20.73 -6.37
CA TYR A 41 -8.35 -21.67 -7.03
C TYR A 41 -8.13 -21.30 -8.51
N PHE A 42 -6.95 -21.58 -9.06
CA PHE A 42 -6.67 -21.39 -10.48
C PHE A 42 -7.41 -22.41 -11.35
N ALA A 43 -7.38 -23.68 -10.95
CA ALA A 43 -8.10 -24.77 -11.63
C ALA A 43 -8.79 -25.66 -10.60
N LYS A 44 -9.90 -26.30 -10.99
CA LYS A 44 -10.81 -27.04 -10.10
C LYS A 44 -10.11 -28.10 -9.23
N ASP A 45 -9.05 -28.73 -9.73
CA ASP A 45 -8.30 -29.76 -8.99
C ASP A 45 -6.92 -29.30 -8.54
N SER A 46 -6.65 -28.00 -8.67
CA SER A 46 -5.40 -27.38 -8.26
C SER A 46 -5.45 -26.99 -6.79
N LYS A 47 -4.40 -27.32 -6.05
CA LYS A 47 -4.19 -26.78 -4.71
C LYS A 47 -3.65 -25.34 -4.73
N ALA A 48 -3.32 -24.81 -5.93
CA ALA A 48 -2.88 -23.46 -6.08
C ALA A 48 -4.05 -22.48 -5.97
N SER A 49 -3.83 -21.40 -5.23
CA SER A 49 -4.83 -20.38 -4.97
C SER A 49 -4.27 -18.98 -5.16
N TYR A 50 -5.17 -18.05 -5.41
CA TYR A 50 -4.87 -16.63 -5.46
C TYR A 50 -5.76 -15.86 -4.48
N LEU A 51 -5.25 -14.73 -4.04
CA LEU A 51 -5.97 -13.69 -3.32
C LEU A 51 -5.50 -12.37 -3.89
N VAL A 52 -6.43 -11.49 -4.23
CA VAL A 52 -6.15 -10.12 -4.66
C VAL A 52 -7.17 -9.20 -4.03
N ASP A 53 -6.71 -8.06 -3.57
CA ASP A 53 -7.54 -7.02 -3.01
C ASP A 53 -7.05 -5.66 -3.50
N TYR A 54 -7.98 -4.84 -3.97
CA TYR A 54 -7.72 -3.49 -4.45
C TYR A 54 -8.66 -2.52 -3.76
N ARG A 55 -8.09 -1.45 -3.22
CA ARG A 55 -8.85 -0.38 -2.56
C ARG A 55 -8.57 0.97 -3.20
N TYR A 56 -9.62 1.78 -3.31
CA TYR A 56 -9.57 3.14 -3.81
C TYR A 56 -10.29 4.11 -2.88
N SER A 57 -9.70 5.27 -2.64
CA SER A 57 -10.24 6.33 -1.76
C SER A 57 -11.57 6.89 -2.26
N VAL A 58 -12.65 6.71 -1.51
CA VAL A 58 -13.98 7.29 -1.81
C VAL A 58 -13.99 8.81 -1.69
N PRO A 59 -13.36 9.45 -0.67
CA PRO A 59 -13.29 10.91 -0.63
C PRO A 59 -12.73 11.52 -1.91
N GLY A 60 -11.72 10.91 -2.51
CA GLY A 60 -11.16 11.32 -3.79
C GLY A 60 -12.14 11.18 -4.97
N LEU A 61 -12.96 10.12 -4.97
CA LEU A 61 -14.02 9.94 -5.98
C LEU A 61 -15.13 10.98 -5.83
N LEU A 62 -15.60 11.21 -4.61
CA LEU A 62 -16.66 12.18 -4.32
C LEU A 62 -16.23 13.61 -4.65
N GLN A 63 -14.97 13.94 -4.42
CA GLN A 63 -14.39 15.23 -4.83
C GLN A 63 -14.37 15.36 -6.36
N LYS A 64 -13.90 14.35 -7.08
CA LYS A 64 -13.90 14.32 -8.56
C LYS A 64 -15.32 14.40 -9.14
N ALA A 65 -16.29 13.82 -8.47
CA ALA A 65 -17.70 13.88 -8.86
C ALA A 65 -18.38 15.21 -8.47
N GLY A 66 -17.67 16.12 -7.79
CA GLY A 66 -18.24 17.40 -7.34
C GLY A 66 -19.24 17.27 -6.19
N ILE A 67 -19.31 16.14 -5.51
CA ILE A 67 -20.25 15.87 -4.42
C ILE A 67 -19.72 16.46 -3.10
N ILE A 68 -18.40 16.43 -2.91
CA ILE A 68 -17.73 17.06 -1.77
C ILE A 68 -17.13 18.39 -2.24
N THR A 69 -17.82 19.48 -1.93
CA THR A 69 -17.39 20.83 -2.24
C THR A 69 -17.22 21.60 -0.95
N GLY A 70 -16.08 21.59 -0.32
CA GLY A 70 -15.84 22.46 0.84
C GLY A 70 -15.51 21.78 2.16
N THR A 71 -15.09 20.55 2.14
CA THR A 71 -14.53 19.87 3.32
C THR A 71 -13.07 20.26 3.54
N GLY A 72 -12.78 21.53 3.78
CA GLY A 72 -11.40 21.96 4.03
C GLY A 72 -10.43 21.65 2.90
N SER A 73 -9.18 22.05 3.06
CA SER A 73 -8.16 22.01 2.01
C SER A 73 -7.48 20.65 1.82
N ALA A 74 -7.80 19.63 2.61
CA ALA A 74 -7.02 18.41 2.64
C ALA A 74 -7.88 17.14 2.48
N ILE A 75 -8.04 16.65 1.25
CA ILE A 75 -8.67 15.37 0.98
C ILE A 75 -7.60 14.36 0.57
N PRO A 76 -7.29 13.37 1.41
CA PRO A 76 -6.35 12.32 1.03
C PRO A 76 -6.94 11.46 -0.09
N GLN A 77 -6.15 11.27 -1.13
CA GLN A 77 -6.44 10.34 -2.22
C GLN A 77 -5.45 9.20 -2.11
N TYR A 78 -5.95 7.99 -2.04
CA TYR A 78 -5.11 6.81 -2.00
C TYR A 78 -5.72 5.65 -2.77
N GLN A 79 -4.85 4.79 -3.22
CA GLN A 79 -5.19 3.49 -3.77
C GLN A 79 -4.14 2.49 -3.35
N ASP A 80 -4.55 1.30 -3.05
CA ASP A 80 -3.65 0.22 -2.68
C ASP A 80 -4.07 -1.12 -3.30
N LEU A 81 -3.09 -1.96 -3.50
CA LEU A 81 -3.25 -3.31 -4.02
C LEU A 81 -2.47 -4.26 -3.12
N SER A 82 -3.10 -5.34 -2.74
CA SER A 82 -2.43 -6.49 -2.16
C SER A 82 -2.77 -7.76 -2.93
N PHE A 83 -1.81 -8.65 -3.08
CA PHE A 83 -2.06 -9.95 -3.71
C PHE A 83 -1.15 -11.03 -3.14
N LYS A 84 -1.63 -12.26 -3.21
CA LYS A 84 -0.87 -13.45 -2.89
C LYS A 84 -1.28 -14.60 -3.80
N ILE A 85 -0.30 -15.27 -4.37
CA ILE A 85 -0.45 -16.49 -5.15
C ILE A 85 0.28 -17.60 -4.41
N SER A 86 -0.42 -18.67 -4.11
CA SER A 86 0.13 -19.85 -3.41
C SER A 86 0.11 -21.05 -4.32
N ILE A 87 1.27 -21.65 -4.55
CA ILE A 87 1.48 -22.76 -5.47
C ILE A 87 2.17 -23.91 -4.72
N PRO A 88 1.41 -24.80 -4.06
CA PRO A 88 1.96 -26.01 -3.50
C PRO A 88 2.44 -26.95 -4.61
N THR A 89 3.66 -27.43 -4.49
CA THR A 89 4.22 -28.41 -5.42
C THR A 89 4.37 -29.77 -4.74
N ARG A 90 4.57 -30.81 -5.54
CA ARG A 90 4.69 -32.17 -5.02
C ARG A 90 6.02 -32.41 -4.30
N ASN A 91 7.12 -31.90 -4.86
CA ASN A 91 8.48 -32.25 -4.41
C ASN A 91 9.36 -31.04 -4.08
N ALA A 92 8.97 -29.82 -4.47
CA ALA A 92 9.76 -28.60 -4.31
C ALA A 92 9.20 -27.63 -3.27
N GLY A 93 8.30 -28.13 -2.38
CA GLY A 93 7.67 -27.30 -1.36
C GLY A 93 6.57 -26.39 -1.89
N LYS A 94 6.30 -25.30 -1.19
CA LYS A 94 5.26 -24.33 -1.52
C LYS A 94 5.92 -23.04 -2.01
N PHE A 95 5.63 -22.65 -3.24
CA PHE A 95 5.96 -21.32 -3.74
C PHE A 95 4.85 -20.32 -3.42
N THR A 96 5.24 -19.14 -3.03
CA THR A 96 4.34 -18.04 -2.75
C THR A 96 4.85 -16.80 -3.47
N ILE A 97 4.03 -16.18 -4.31
CA ILE A 97 4.29 -14.86 -4.88
C ILE A 97 3.38 -13.87 -4.16
N PHE A 98 3.91 -12.78 -3.71
CA PHE A 98 3.16 -11.79 -2.94
C PHE A 98 3.52 -10.37 -3.34
N GLY A 99 2.61 -9.47 -3.09
CA GLY A 99 2.85 -8.04 -3.22
C GLY A 99 1.85 -7.24 -2.41
N ILE A 100 2.30 -6.12 -1.92
CA ILE A 100 1.48 -5.08 -1.30
C ILE A 100 2.09 -3.72 -1.67
N GLY A 101 1.25 -2.77 -2.05
CA GLY A 101 1.72 -1.43 -2.36
C GLY A 101 0.58 -0.45 -2.44
N GLY A 102 0.91 0.83 -2.30
CA GLY A 102 -0.05 1.90 -2.35
C GLY A 102 0.54 3.17 -2.93
N LEU A 103 -0.35 3.95 -3.52
CA LEU A 103 -0.09 5.30 -4.00
C LEU A 103 -0.98 6.24 -3.20
N SER A 104 -0.41 7.28 -2.65
CA SER A 104 -1.18 8.28 -1.92
C SER A 104 -0.71 9.69 -2.23
N ASN A 105 -1.66 10.61 -2.25
CA ASN A 105 -1.40 12.03 -2.30
C ASN A 105 -2.39 12.80 -1.42
N ILE A 106 -1.93 13.91 -0.88
CA ILE A 106 -2.75 14.87 -0.16
C ILE A 106 -2.29 16.27 -0.55
N SER A 107 -3.25 17.15 -0.76
CA SER A 107 -3.00 18.55 -1.08
C SER A 107 -3.64 19.45 -0.06
N PHE A 108 -2.86 20.36 0.49
CA PHE A 108 -3.33 21.43 1.35
C PHE A 108 -3.25 22.75 0.59
N ARG A 109 -4.32 23.52 0.63
CA ARG A 109 -4.36 24.83 -0.01
C ARG A 109 -4.56 25.90 1.05
N GLY A 110 -3.65 26.84 1.11
CA GLY A 110 -3.73 27.96 2.03
C GLY A 110 -5.02 28.74 1.83
N ASN A 111 -5.77 28.96 2.90
CA ASN A 111 -7.00 29.73 2.88
C ASN A 111 -7.12 30.58 4.14
N ILE A 112 -7.16 31.91 3.99
CA ILE A 112 -7.26 32.87 5.10
C ILE A 112 -8.61 32.75 5.82
N ALA A 113 -9.66 32.31 5.13
CA ALA A 113 -10.99 32.13 5.74
C ALA A 113 -11.07 30.90 6.64
N ASP A 114 -10.08 29.97 6.57
CA ASP A 114 -10.06 28.74 7.35
C ASP A 114 -9.11 28.86 8.56
N THR A 115 -9.42 29.78 9.46
CA THR A 115 -8.61 30.09 10.66
C THR A 115 -8.70 29.00 11.75
N GLN A 116 -9.55 28.00 11.59
CA GLN A 116 -9.76 26.94 12.58
C GLN A 116 -8.99 25.64 12.25
N ASN A 117 -8.28 25.60 11.14
CA ASN A 117 -7.61 24.39 10.72
C ASN A 117 -6.16 24.38 11.20
N PHE A 118 -5.90 23.69 12.31
CA PHE A 118 -4.57 23.59 12.95
C PHE A 118 -3.46 23.05 12.03
N TYR A 119 -3.81 22.39 10.93
CA TYR A 119 -2.89 21.76 10.00
C TYR A 119 -2.69 22.57 8.71
N ASN A 120 -3.37 23.69 8.55
CA ASN A 120 -3.31 24.47 7.31
C ASN A 120 -2.75 25.85 7.57
N ASP A 121 -1.55 26.12 7.07
CA ASP A 121 -0.98 27.47 7.05
C ASP A 121 -1.69 28.26 5.93
N PRO A 122 -2.37 29.39 6.24
CA PRO A 122 -3.12 30.17 5.25
C PRO A 122 -2.23 30.73 4.13
N TYR A 123 -0.93 30.84 4.35
CA TYR A 123 0.04 31.37 3.39
C TYR A 123 0.89 30.29 2.70
N LYS A 124 0.46 29.01 2.76
CA LYS A 124 1.21 27.92 2.13
C LYS A 124 0.28 26.97 1.37
N ASN A 125 0.75 26.54 0.22
CA ASN A 125 0.25 25.34 -0.44
C ASN A 125 1.23 24.20 -0.22
N LEU A 126 0.71 23.02 0.08
CA LEU A 126 1.51 21.82 0.26
C LEU A 126 0.90 20.67 -0.55
N ASP A 127 1.69 20.06 -1.41
CA ASP A 127 1.38 18.80 -2.07
C ASP A 127 2.33 17.73 -1.53
N PHE A 128 1.80 16.69 -0.93
CA PHE A 128 2.54 15.56 -0.42
C PHE A 128 2.10 14.28 -1.15
N LYS A 129 3.07 13.55 -1.69
CA LYS A 129 2.87 12.24 -2.30
C LYS A 129 3.74 11.20 -1.61
N SER A 130 3.17 10.03 -1.36
CA SER A 130 3.89 8.89 -0.83
C SER A 130 3.43 7.63 -1.57
N ASN A 131 4.37 7.01 -2.26
CA ASN A 131 4.16 5.77 -2.99
C ASN A 131 5.09 4.73 -2.39
N SER A 132 4.59 3.57 -2.06
CA SER A 132 5.42 2.49 -1.52
C SER A 132 4.89 1.12 -1.91
N GLY A 133 5.79 0.15 -1.96
CA GLY A 133 5.39 -1.21 -2.24
C GLY A 133 6.50 -2.21 -2.03
N VAL A 134 6.11 -3.45 -1.88
CA VAL A 134 6.98 -4.61 -1.82
C VAL A 134 6.36 -5.75 -2.60
N THR A 135 7.18 -6.48 -3.33
CA THR A 135 6.79 -7.73 -3.98
C THR A 135 7.91 -8.74 -3.86
N GLY A 136 7.56 -10.00 -3.89
CA GLY A 136 8.56 -11.05 -3.75
C GLY A 136 8.03 -12.44 -4.01
N ILE A 137 8.97 -13.39 -3.96
CA ILE A 137 8.71 -14.81 -4.04
C ILE A 137 9.32 -15.51 -2.82
N THR A 138 8.56 -16.41 -2.24
CA THR A 138 9.00 -17.27 -1.13
C THR A 138 8.87 -18.72 -1.55
N ASN A 139 9.87 -19.52 -1.26
CA ASN A 139 9.76 -20.97 -1.27
C ASN A 139 9.83 -21.48 0.17
N THR A 140 8.85 -22.28 0.57
CA THR A 140 8.84 -22.99 1.85
C THR A 140 8.92 -24.48 1.59
N TYR A 141 10.06 -25.08 1.96
CA TYR A 141 10.33 -26.51 1.79
C TYR A 141 10.34 -27.21 3.14
N PHE A 142 9.50 -28.23 3.28
CA PHE A 142 9.43 -29.05 4.49
C PHE A 142 10.42 -30.20 4.37
N ILE A 143 11.50 -30.15 5.14
CA ILE A 143 12.53 -31.19 5.19
C ILE A 143 11.98 -32.41 5.93
N ASN A 144 11.27 -32.16 7.03
CA ASN A 144 10.55 -33.16 7.79
C ASN A 144 9.38 -32.52 8.58
N LYS A 145 8.73 -33.26 9.48
CA LYS A 145 7.57 -32.74 10.26
C LYS A 145 7.90 -31.60 11.23
N SER A 146 9.17 -31.43 11.59
CA SER A 146 9.63 -30.45 12.59
C SER A 146 10.59 -29.40 12.02
N LEU A 147 11.01 -29.59 10.78
CA LEU A 147 12.04 -28.74 10.17
C LEU A 147 11.58 -28.29 8.78
N SER A 148 11.60 -27.01 8.55
CA SER A 148 11.31 -26.40 7.26
C SER A 148 12.35 -25.32 6.96
N ASN A 149 12.65 -25.18 5.68
CA ASN A 149 13.44 -24.07 5.15
C ASN A 149 12.55 -23.10 4.39
N LYS A 150 12.73 -21.80 4.66
CA LYS A 150 11.97 -20.72 4.02
C LYS A 150 12.93 -19.71 3.41
N VAL A 151 13.04 -19.74 2.08
CA VAL A 151 13.82 -18.76 1.31
C VAL A 151 12.89 -17.71 0.73
N THR A 152 13.22 -16.43 0.90
CA THR A 152 12.45 -15.30 0.34
C THR A 152 13.37 -14.38 -0.45
N LEU A 153 12.94 -14.05 -1.66
CA LEU A 153 13.51 -12.98 -2.49
C LEU A 153 12.46 -11.89 -2.62
N ALA A 154 12.81 -10.67 -2.27
CA ALA A 154 11.87 -9.54 -2.35
C ALA A 154 12.55 -8.27 -2.83
N VAL A 155 11.75 -7.41 -3.47
CA VAL A 155 12.11 -6.04 -3.80
C VAL A 155 11.08 -5.11 -3.20
N SER A 156 11.53 -4.04 -2.58
CA SER A 156 10.68 -2.96 -2.08
C SER A 156 11.15 -1.62 -2.59
N GLY A 157 10.22 -0.70 -2.72
CA GLY A 157 10.50 0.67 -3.14
C GLY A 157 9.62 1.66 -2.40
N GLN A 158 10.14 2.85 -2.20
CA GLN A 158 9.43 3.99 -1.66
C GLN A 158 9.80 5.25 -2.43
N GLN A 159 8.79 6.08 -2.70
CA GLN A 159 8.95 7.40 -3.27
C GLN A 159 8.17 8.39 -2.40
N ILE A 160 8.85 9.43 -1.95
CA ILE A 160 8.22 10.54 -1.22
C ILE A 160 8.50 11.82 -2.00
N GLN A 161 7.48 12.64 -2.19
CA GLN A 161 7.58 13.94 -2.81
C GLN A 161 6.83 14.96 -1.96
N THR A 162 7.52 16.04 -1.61
CA THR A 162 6.96 17.20 -0.91
C THR A 162 7.18 18.44 -1.77
N ILE A 163 6.11 19.12 -2.12
CA ILE A 163 6.13 20.38 -2.85
C ILE A 163 5.40 21.41 -1.99
N GLN A 164 6.10 22.43 -1.55
CA GLN A 164 5.53 23.53 -0.78
C GLN A 164 5.77 24.86 -1.49
N ASP A 165 4.72 25.64 -1.66
CA ASP A 165 4.77 27.02 -2.16
C ASP A 165 4.31 27.97 -1.05
N SER A 166 4.98 29.11 -0.94
CA SER A 166 4.50 30.23 -0.13
C SER A 166 3.57 31.11 -0.97
N LEU A 167 2.59 31.73 -0.34
CA LEU A 167 1.63 32.64 -0.96
C LEU A 167 1.89 34.06 -0.47
N ASP A 168 1.88 35.04 -1.39
CA ASP A 168 1.85 36.46 -1.01
C ASP A 168 0.43 36.92 -0.66
N ASP A 169 0.29 38.19 -0.28
CA ASP A 169 -0.99 38.80 0.06
C ASP A 169 -1.97 38.81 -1.14
N SER A 170 -1.46 38.78 -2.36
CA SER A 170 -2.22 38.69 -3.62
C SER A 170 -2.51 37.24 -4.02
N ARG A 171 -2.10 36.26 -3.21
CA ARG A 171 -2.26 34.81 -3.43
C ARG A 171 -1.45 34.24 -4.59
N ASN A 172 -0.42 34.95 -5.03
CA ASN A 172 0.54 34.39 -5.99
C ASN A 172 1.43 33.38 -5.28
N ALA A 173 1.65 32.23 -5.91
CA ALA A 173 2.45 31.16 -5.35
C ALA A 173 3.92 31.31 -5.74
N PHE A 174 4.82 31.21 -4.77
CA PHE A 174 6.27 31.20 -4.95
C PHE A 174 6.85 29.87 -4.43
N PRO A 175 7.77 29.25 -5.18
CA PRO A 175 8.45 28.05 -4.71
C PRO A 175 9.14 28.27 -3.37
N ASN A 176 8.86 27.39 -2.38
CA ASN A 176 9.48 27.45 -1.07
C ASN A 176 10.32 26.21 -0.80
N TYR A 177 9.71 25.03 -0.87
CA TYR A 177 10.38 23.78 -0.57
C TYR A 177 10.03 22.69 -1.58
N ARG A 178 11.04 21.94 -1.99
CA ARG A 178 10.92 20.79 -2.89
C ARG A 178 11.77 19.65 -2.35
N GLU A 179 11.13 18.51 -2.14
CA GLU A 179 11.81 17.28 -1.77
C GLU A 179 11.34 16.15 -2.67
N HIS A 180 12.27 15.31 -3.06
CA HIS A 180 11.98 14.10 -3.81
C HIS A 180 12.96 13.01 -3.39
N THR A 181 12.44 12.01 -2.67
CA THR A 181 13.22 10.88 -2.18
C THR A 181 12.73 9.60 -2.85
N ASN A 182 13.66 8.82 -3.38
CA ASN A 182 13.41 7.48 -3.91
C ASN A 182 14.33 6.51 -3.20
N GLU A 183 13.74 5.45 -2.65
CA GLU A 183 14.47 4.37 -2.02
C GLU A 183 14.07 3.05 -2.65
N GLY A 184 15.05 2.16 -2.84
CA GLY A 184 14.84 0.80 -3.32
C GLY A 184 15.67 -0.18 -2.51
N LYS A 185 15.09 -1.34 -2.20
CA LYS A 185 15.77 -2.39 -1.43
C LYS A 185 15.51 -3.76 -2.04
N TYR A 186 16.58 -4.52 -2.21
CA TYR A 186 16.53 -5.95 -2.50
C TYR A 186 16.78 -6.73 -1.22
N THR A 187 16.00 -7.74 -0.97
CA THR A 187 16.09 -8.55 0.25
C THR A 187 16.13 -10.02 -0.12
N ILE A 188 17.09 -10.72 0.46
CA ILE A 188 17.20 -12.19 0.42
C ILE A 188 17.22 -12.65 1.88
N THR A 189 16.32 -13.56 2.24
CA THR A 189 16.31 -14.20 3.55
C THR A 189 16.25 -15.70 3.41
N ASP A 190 16.94 -16.39 4.31
CA ASP A 190 16.90 -17.84 4.47
C ASP A 190 16.68 -18.15 5.96
N ASN A 191 15.64 -18.89 6.26
CA ASN A 191 15.25 -19.25 7.62
C ASN A 191 14.99 -20.76 7.70
N ILE A 192 15.62 -21.39 8.67
CA ILE A 192 15.50 -22.81 8.96
C ILE A 192 14.82 -23.01 10.31
#